data_9f85536df0287055d5ec5ee6b751bb6b
#
_entry.id   9f85536df0287055d5ec5ee6b751bb6b
#
_cell.length_a   1.000
_cell.length_b   1.000
_cell.length_c   1.000
_cell.angle_alpha   90.00
_cell.angle_beta   90.00
_cell.angle_gamma   90.00
#
_symmetry.space_group_name_H-M   'P 1'
#
loop_
_entity.id
_entity.type
_entity.pdbx_description
1 polymer ?
#
loop_
_entity_poly.entity_id
_entity_poly.type
_entity_poly.pdbx_seq_one_letter_code
_entity_poly.pdbx_strand_id
1 'polypeptide(L)'
;MTKFLHKYIFQGTILVLLSILLTNCSSTRFIYTFAEKYIQDEIKYFLNLNEEENILLNQEVSKMVDWHRTFMLPNYATYLNNIADKIEVGEYESDDINKLIEDGRSLIEETTIGLTPYASRFLIHHQMV
;
A
#
# COMPACT_ATOMS: atom_id res chain seq x y z
N MET A 1 -21.24 -41.91 9.41
CA MET A 1 -20.89 -41.57 8.01
C MET A 1 -21.25 -40.13 7.63
N THR A 2 -22.42 -39.60 8.02
CA THR A 2 -22.87 -38.25 7.70
C THR A 2 -22.04 -37.09 8.29
N LYS A 3 -21.46 -37.26 9.49
CA LYS A 3 -20.65 -36.20 10.13
C LYS A 3 -19.31 -35.96 9.43
N PHE A 4 -18.70 -36.98 8.86
CA PHE A 4 -17.47 -36.84 8.08
C PHE A 4 -17.72 -36.13 6.76
N LEU A 5 -18.80 -36.49 6.08
CA LEU A 5 -19.19 -35.84 4.82
C LEU A 5 -19.45 -34.33 5.00
N HIS A 6 -20.14 -33.94 6.07
CA HIS A 6 -20.39 -32.54 6.41
C HIS A 6 -19.10 -31.74 6.66
N LYS A 7 -18.11 -32.34 7.32
CA LYS A 7 -16.81 -31.71 7.56
C LYS A 7 -16.04 -31.41 6.27
N TYR A 8 -16.01 -32.35 5.34
CA TYR A 8 -15.34 -32.16 4.05
C TYR A 8 -16.05 -31.18 3.13
N ILE A 9 -17.39 -31.17 3.15
CA ILE A 9 -18.18 -30.19 2.41
C ILE A 9 -17.92 -28.79 2.98
N PHE A 10 -17.93 -28.63 4.29
CA PHE A 10 -17.66 -27.35 4.95
C PHE A 10 -16.25 -26.83 4.67
N GLN A 11 -15.22 -27.69 4.74
CA GLN A 11 -13.84 -27.33 4.39
C GLN A 11 -13.70 -26.96 2.91
N GLY A 12 -14.33 -27.71 2.02
CA GLY A 12 -14.34 -27.42 0.58
C GLY A 12 -15.00 -26.07 0.27
N THR A 13 -16.11 -25.76 0.94
CA THR A 13 -16.81 -24.48 0.78
C THR A 13 -15.97 -23.30 1.26
N ILE A 14 -15.28 -23.45 2.41
CA ILE A 14 -14.36 -22.41 2.89
C ILE A 14 -13.21 -22.19 1.91
N LEU A 15 -12.63 -23.25 1.35
CA LEU A 15 -11.52 -23.15 0.42
C LEU A 15 -11.92 -22.46 -0.88
N VAL A 16 -13.12 -22.76 -1.40
CA VAL A 16 -13.68 -22.08 -2.58
C VAL A 16 -13.99 -20.62 -2.29
N LEU A 17 -14.57 -20.30 -1.13
CA LEU A 17 -14.82 -18.92 -0.72
C LEU A 17 -13.51 -18.11 -0.60
N LEU A 18 -12.49 -18.72 0.01
CA LEU A 18 -11.17 -18.10 0.14
C LEU A 18 -10.51 -17.87 -1.22
N SER A 19 -10.65 -18.82 -2.14
CA SER A 19 -10.14 -18.68 -3.52
C SER A 19 -10.84 -17.55 -4.27
N ILE A 20 -12.16 -17.39 -4.12
CA ILE A 20 -12.93 -16.31 -4.72
C ILE A 20 -12.51 -14.95 -4.15
N LEU A 21 -12.20 -14.86 -2.84
CA LEU A 21 -11.71 -13.65 -2.21
C LEU A 21 -10.32 -13.26 -2.71
N LEU A 22 -9.46 -14.23 -3.01
CA LEU A 22 -8.10 -13.98 -3.50
C LEU A 22 -8.04 -13.60 -4.99
N THR A 23 -9.02 -13.98 -5.79
CA THR A 23 -9.05 -13.69 -7.24
C THR A 23 -9.66 -12.33 -7.60
N ASN A 24 -10.25 -11.62 -6.64
CA ASN A 24 -10.83 -10.30 -6.91
C ASN A 24 -9.75 -9.22 -6.89
N CYS A 25 -9.56 -8.51 -7.99
CA CYS A 25 -8.78 -7.26 -8.11
C CYS A 25 -9.22 -6.15 -7.13
N SER A 26 -10.24 -6.38 -6.35
CA SER A 26 -10.76 -5.54 -5.27
C SER A 26 -9.84 -5.48 -4.05
N SER A 27 -8.89 -6.42 -3.88
CA SER A 27 -8.03 -6.49 -2.69
C SER A 27 -7.12 -5.27 -2.54
N THR A 28 -6.54 -4.78 -3.63
CA THR A 28 -5.70 -3.57 -3.61
C THR A 28 -6.50 -2.34 -3.18
N ARG A 29 -7.71 -2.17 -3.70
CA ARG A 29 -8.59 -1.06 -3.33
C ARG A 29 -8.97 -1.12 -1.85
N PHE A 30 -9.27 -2.31 -1.35
CA PHE A 30 -9.59 -2.53 0.07
C PHE A 30 -8.39 -2.18 0.98
N ILE A 31 -7.18 -2.64 0.63
CA ILE A 31 -5.94 -2.34 1.38
C ILE A 31 -5.71 -0.83 1.44
N TYR A 32 -5.86 -0.11 0.32
CA TYR A 32 -5.66 1.34 0.30
C TYR A 32 -6.72 2.11 1.08
N THR A 33 -7.99 1.69 1.06
CA THR A 33 -9.04 2.28 1.90
C THR A 33 -8.76 2.07 3.39
N PHE A 34 -8.26 0.89 3.75
CA PHE A 34 -7.85 0.60 5.12
C PHE A 34 -6.63 1.44 5.54
N ALA A 35 -5.61 1.55 4.70
CA ALA A 35 -4.42 2.34 4.95
C ALA A 35 -4.75 3.83 5.12
N GLU A 36 -5.63 4.38 4.28
CA GLU A 36 -6.11 5.75 4.37
C GLU A 36 -6.73 6.04 5.74
N LYS A 37 -7.69 5.19 6.15
CA LYS A 37 -8.34 5.33 7.44
C LYS A 37 -7.36 5.17 8.61
N TYR A 38 -6.46 4.21 8.53
CA TYR A 38 -5.46 3.98 9.57
C TYR A 38 -4.54 5.19 9.75
N ILE A 39 -4.04 5.78 8.67
CA ILE A 39 -3.19 6.98 8.71
C ILE A 39 -3.94 8.16 9.33
N GLN A 40 -5.20 8.37 8.94
CA GLN A 40 -6.03 9.44 9.49
C GLN A 40 -6.25 9.24 11.00
N ASP A 41 -6.60 8.03 11.43
CA ASP A 41 -6.89 7.73 12.84
C ASP A 41 -5.61 7.87 13.71
N GLU A 42 -4.44 7.43 13.21
CA GLU A 42 -3.16 7.60 13.91
C GLU A 42 -2.79 9.07 14.09
N ILE A 43 -2.90 9.88 13.05
CA ILE A 43 -2.57 11.30 13.16
C ILE A 43 -3.52 12.00 14.15
N LYS A 44 -4.81 11.70 14.10
CA LYS A 44 -5.82 12.23 15.04
C LYS A 44 -5.56 11.80 16.48
N TYR A 45 -5.00 10.63 16.69
CA TYR A 45 -4.66 10.16 18.02
C TYR A 45 -3.54 10.99 18.67
N PHE A 46 -2.55 11.43 17.88
CA PHE A 46 -1.41 12.21 18.38
C PHE A 46 -1.65 13.72 18.40
N LEU A 47 -2.56 14.22 17.55
CA LEU A 47 -2.83 15.63 17.39
C LEU A 47 -4.26 15.95 17.84
N ASN A 48 -4.40 16.98 18.68
CA ASN A 48 -5.71 17.47 19.10
C ASN A 48 -6.25 18.44 18.03
N LEU A 49 -6.85 17.89 16.97
CA LEU A 49 -7.30 18.63 15.80
C LEU A 49 -8.71 19.20 16.01
N ASN A 50 -8.89 20.44 15.59
CA ASN A 50 -10.23 21.03 15.46
C ASN A 50 -10.96 20.48 14.21
N GLU A 51 -12.20 20.90 13.96
CA GLU A 51 -13.03 20.37 12.87
C GLU A 51 -12.46 20.69 11.48
N GLU A 52 -11.94 21.89 11.28
CA GLU A 52 -11.34 22.35 10.03
C GLU A 52 -10.05 21.56 9.71
N GLU A 53 -9.19 21.39 10.70
CA GLU A 53 -7.97 20.60 10.60
C GLU A 53 -8.25 19.12 10.31
N ASN A 54 -9.32 18.56 10.90
CA ASN A 54 -9.75 17.18 10.61
C ASN A 54 -10.19 17.03 9.15
N ILE A 55 -10.93 18.01 8.61
CA ILE A 55 -11.35 18.00 7.20
C ILE A 55 -10.12 18.07 6.30
N LEU A 56 -9.19 18.98 6.58
CA LEU A 56 -7.97 19.15 5.80
C LEU A 56 -7.09 17.88 5.85
N LEU A 57 -6.89 17.29 7.03
CA LEU A 57 -6.17 16.05 7.20
C LEU A 57 -6.75 14.95 6.31
N ASN A 58 -8.06 14.73 6.39
CA ASN A 58 -8.73 13.70 5.61
C ASN A 58 -8.54 13.93 4.10
N GLN A 59 -8.61 15.16 3.63
CA GLN A 59 -8.41 15.51 2.22
C GLN A 59 -6.97 15.26 1.77
N GLU A 60 -5.98 15.68 2.56
CA GLU A 60 -4.57 15.52 2.18
C GLU A 60 -4.14 14.05 2.25
N VAL A 61 -4.60 13.28 3.24
CA VAL A 61 -4.34 11.84 3.31
C VAL A 61 -5.00 11.11 2.15
N SER A 62 -6.24 11.44 1.79
CA SER A 62 -6.91 10.82 0.63
C SER A 62 -6.16 11.09 -0.68
N LYS A 63 -5.74 12.33 -0.93
CA LYS A 63 -4.93 12.69 -2.10
C LYS A 63 -3.57 11.97 -2.12
N MET A 64 -2.91 11.90 -0.98
CA MET A 64 -1.63 11.21 -0.81
C MET A 64 -1.75 9.72 -1.15
N VAL A 65 -2.75 9.06 -0.60
CA VAL A 65 -3.02 7.63 -0.82
C VAL A 65 -3.38 7.36 -2.29
N ASP A 66 -4.17 8.23 -2.91
CA ASP A 66 -4.51 8.11 -4.32
C ASP A 66 -3.30 8.32 -5.24
N TRP A 67 -2.46 9.32 -4.95
CA TRP A 67 -1.19 9.53 -5.64
C TRP A 67 -0.28 8.30 -5.54
N HIS A 68 -0.08 7.76 -4.32
CA HIS A 68 0.76 6.59 -4.10
C HIS A 68 0.24 5.37 -4.89
N ARG A 69 -1.06 5.14 -4.85
CA ARG A 69 -1.69 4.05 -5.59
C ARG A 69 -1.54 4.19 -7.10
N THR A 70 -1.69 5.42 -7.61
CA THR A 70 -1.74 5.68 -9.05
C THR A 70 -0.36 5.77 -9.68
N PHE A 71 0.61 6.34 -8.96
CA PHE A 71 1.95 6.60 -9.50
C PHE A 71 3.01 5.65 -8.95
N MET A 72 3.05 5.41 -7.64
CA MET A 72 4.13 4.63 -7.04
C MET A 72 3.92 3.13 -7.14
N LEU A 73 2.68 2.65 -6.97
CA LEU A 73 2.39 1.22 -7.04
C LEU A 73 2.79 0.58 -8.38
N PRO A 74 2.53 1.19 -9.56
CA PRO A 74 3.03 0.68 -10.83
C PRO A 74 4.56 0.64 -10.91
N ASN A 75 5.25 1.64 -10.37
CA ASN A 75 6.72 1.68 -10.35
C ASN A 75 7.29 0.54 -9.50
N TYR A 76 6.71 0.29 -8.32
CA TYR A 76 7.09 -0.87 -7.50
C TYR A 76 6.84 -2.20 -8.21
N ALA A 77 5.70 -2.34 -8.90
CA ALA A 77 5.41 -3.56 -9.67
C ALA A 77 6.44 -3.77 -10.78
N THR A 78 6.82 -2.72 -11.51
CA THR A 78 7.85 -2.79 -12.54
C THR A 78 9.21 -3.18 -11.95
N TYR A 79 9.60 -2.58 -10.83
CA TYR A 79 10.84 -2.91 -10.13
C TYR A 79 10.88 -4.38 -9.69
N LEU A 80 9.80 -4.87 -9.07
CA LEU A 80 9.70 -6.26 -8.63
C LEU A 80 9.70 -7.26 -9.79
N ASN A 81 9.04 -6.94 -10.90
CA ASN A 81 9.08 -7.77 -12.10
C ASN A 81 10.49 -7.83 -12.69
N ASN A 82 11.21 -6.72 -12.74
CA ASN A 82 12.61 -6.70 -13.20
C ASN A 82 13.51 -7.57 -12.33
N ILE A 83 13.27 -7.63 -11.02
CA ILE A 83 13.98 -8.53 -10.10
C ILE A 83 13.62 -9.98 -10.42
N ALA A 84 12.33 -10.27 -10.58
CA ALA A 84 11.85 -11.63 -10.86
C ALA A 84 12.42 -12.18 -12.17
N ASP A 85 12.41 -11.37 -13.23
CA ASP A 85 12.98 -11.73 -14.55
C ASP A 85 14.48 -12.04 -14.44
N LYS A 86 15.23 -11.25 -13.69
CA LYS A 86 16.67 -11.51 -13.47
C LYS A 86 16.90 -12.80 -12.67
N ILE A 87 16.07 -13.08 -11.66
CA ILE A 87 16.13 -14.32 -10.88
C ILE A 87 15.88 -15.52 -11.78
N GLU A 88 14.90 -15.44 -12.68
CA GLU A 88 14.55 -16.55 -13.58
C GLU A 88 15.67 -16.88 -14.56
N VAL A 89 16.37 -15.88 -15.08
CA VAL A 89 17.51 -16.07 -15.99
C VAL A 89 18.73 -16.68 -15.29
N GLY A 90 18.87 -16.47 -13.97
CA GLY A 90 19.94 -17.08 -13.16
C GLY A 90 21.34 -16.48 -13.38
N GLU A 91 21.43 -15.38 -14.08
CA GLU A 91 22.67 -14.64 -14.34
C GLU A 91 22.76 -13.41 -13.43
N TYR A 92 23.61 -13.51 -12.39
CA TYR A 92 23.84 -12.42 -11.46
C TYR A 92 25.32 -12.04 -11.44
N GLU A 93 25.64 -10.84 -11.87
CA GLU A 93 26.92 -10.22 -11.59
C GLU A 93 26.78 -9.30 -10.37
N SER A 94 27.90 -9.01 -9.71
CA SER A 94 27.92 -8.11 -8.54
C SER A 94 27.36 -6.74 -8.86
N ASP A 95 27.59 -6.25 -10.07
CA ASP A 95 27.11 -4.95 -10.54
C ASP A 95 25.58 -4.91 -10.72
N ASP A 96 24.97 -6.02 -11.11
CA ASP A 96 23.52 -6.15 -11.22
C ASP A 96 22.83 -6.03 -9.86
N ILE A 97 23.41 -6.64 -8.82
CA ILE A 97 22.90 -6.57 -7.46
C ILE A 97 23.01 -5.13 -6.93
N ASN A 98 24.15 -4.48 -7.15
CA ASN A 98 24.34 -3.08 -6.74
C ASN A 98 23.33 -2.15 -7.42
N LYS A 99 23.10 -2.36 -8.73
CA LYS A 99 22.09 -1.60 -9.47
C LYS A 99 20.68 -1.81 -8.93
N LEU A 100 20.29 -3.04 -8.59
CA LEU A 100 18.98 -3.33 -8.00
C LEU A 100 18.81 -2.62 -6.66
N ILE A 101 19.84 -2.60 -5.82
CA ILE A 101 19.80 -1.88 -4.53
C ILE A 101 19.63 -0.36 -4.77
N GLU A 102 20.33 0.21 -5.73
CA GLU A 102 20.25 1.62 -6.08
C GLU A 102 18.84 1.98 -6.62
N ASP A 103 18.32 1.19 -7.55
CA ASP A 103 16.98 1.37 -8.11
C ASP A 103 15.90 1.29 -7.00
N GLY A 104 16.02 0.35 -6.05
CA GLY A 104 15.12 0.25 -4.90
C GLY A 104 15.21 1.44 -3.96
N ARG A 105 16.43 1.94 -3.70
CA ARG A 105 16.66 3.15 -2.89
C ARG A 105 16.05 4.38 -3.55
N SER A 106 16.23 4.53 -4.86
CA SER A 106 15.63 5.62 -5.65
C SER A 106 14.10 5.64 -5.55
N LEU A 107 13.44 4.48 -5.59
CA LEU A 107 11.99 4.38 -5.42
C LEU A 107 11.52 4.83 -4.02
N ILE A 108 12.28 4.50 -2.98
CA ILE A 108 11.98 4.97 -1.61
C ILE A 108 12.13 6.49 -1.52
N GLU A 109 13.18 7.04 -2.11
CA GLU A 109 13.42 8.49 -2.15
C GLU A 109 12.31 9.21 -2.92
N GLU A 110 11.94 8.72 -4.12
CA GLU A 110 10.85 9.26 -4.92
C GLU A 110 9.53 9.25 -4.16
N THR A 111 9.23 8.16 -3.43
CA THR A 111 8.05 8.08 -2.57
C THR A 111 8.09 9.15 -1.49
N THR A 112 9.19 9.29 -0.79
CA THR A 112 9.33 10.27 0.29
C THR A 112 9.16 11.71 -0.20
N ILE A 113 9.79 12.04 -1.34
CA ILE A 113 9.64 13.35 -1.98
C ILE A 113 8.19 13.59 -2.40
N GLY A 114 7.54 12.59 -3.01
CA GLY A 114 6.17 12.70 -3.48
C GLY A 114 5.12 12.83 -2.35
N LEU A 115 5.40 12.28 -1.16
CA LEU A 115 4.53 12.43 0.02
C LEU A 115 4.67 13.82 0.68
N THR A 116 5.83 14.46 0.57
CA THR A 116 6.15 15.72 1.24
C THR A 116 5.12 16.83 1.02
N PRO A 117 4.59 17.10 -0.20
CA PRO A 117 3.63 18.17 -0.41
C PRO A 117 2.34 18.00 0.39
N TYR A 118 1.85 16.78 0.56
CA TYR A 118 0.62 16.49 1.31
C TYR A 118 0.83 16.73 2.80
N ALA A 119 1.91 16.19 3.36
CA ALA A 119 2.27 16.41 4.76
C ALA A 119 2.53 17.89 5.07
N SER A 120 3.25 18.59 4.20
CA SER A 120 3.59 20.01 4.38
C SER A 120 2.35 20.90 4.40
N ARG A 121 1.38 20.69 3.49
CA ARG A 121 0.14 21.49 3.48
C ARG A 121 -0.64 21.34 4.77
N PHE A 122 -0.75 20.13 5.30
CA PHE A 122 -1.43 19.91 6.56
C PHE A 122 -0.66 20.54 7.75
N LEU A 123 0.65 20.28 7.86
CA LEU A 123 1.46 20.76 8.99
C LEU A 123 1.58 22.28 9.04
N ILE A 124 1.70 22.95 7.90
CA ILE A 124 1.75 24.42 7.84
C ILE A 124 0.43 25.01 8.34
N HIS A 125 -0.70 24.44 7.93
CA HIS A 125 -2.01 24.91 8.38
C HIS A 125 -2.19 24.70 9.89
N HIS A 126 -1.82 23.53 10.41
CA HIS A 126 -1.90 23.20 11.84
C HIS A 126 -1.03 24.11 12.72
N GLN A 127 0.09 24.62 12.21
CA GLN A 127 0.97 25.55 12.96
C GLN A 127 0.46 27.00 12.98
N MET A 128 -0.43 27.38 12.07
CA MET A 128 -0.92 28.75 11.94
C MET A 128 -2.24 29.01 12.72
N VAL A 129 -2.84 27.97 13.29
CA VAL A 129 -4.09 28.01 14.07
C VAL A 129 -3.78 27.89 15.54
#